data_771420e8605b235e989145b306e60ff3
#
_entry.id   771420e8605b235e989145b306e60ff3
#
_cell.length_a   1.000
_cell.length_b   1.000
_cell.length_c   1.000
_cell.angle_alpha   90.00
_cell.angle_beta   90.00
_cell.angle_gamma   90.00
#
_symmetry.space_group_name_H-M   'P 1'
#
loop_
_entity.id
_entity.type
_entity.pdbx_description
1 polymer ?
#
loop_
_entity_poly.entity_id
_entity_poly.type
_entity_poly.pdbx_seq_one_letter_code
_entity_poly.pdbx_strand_id
1 'polypeptide(L)'
;MITKQKKIGIAADHGGFELKHHLIKQLFAHGYEVEDYGAHQYKIGDDYPDFVVPMAKAVMMNEISRGLAICGSGVGACITANKVYGVRAALITDSFSAHQGVEDDNMNVICMGSHVTGYTLAWDLVQIFLNAKFKGEEGAVRRIDKVMQMENDNDEENHYHIGMLKDEPCYGGKL
;
A
#
# COMPACT_ATOMS: atom_id res chain seq x y z
N MET A 1 25.41 9.18 -15.06
CA MET A 1 24.95 8.86 -13.71
C MET A 1 23.95 7.74 -13.80
N ILE A 2 24.27 6.55 -13.25
CA ILE A 2 23.31 5.44 -13.17
C ILE A 2 22.29 5.85 -12.13
N THR A 3 21.10 6.24 -12.56
CA THR A 3 19.99 6.46 -11.63
C THR A 3 19.72 5.11 -10.95
N LYS A 4 19.98 5.03 -9.64
CA LYS A 4 19.68 3.83 -8.85
C LYS A 4 18.21 3.48 -9.09
N GLN A 5 17.98 2.35 -9.73
CA GLN A 5 16.63 1.88 -10.03
C GLN A 5 15.90 1.71 -8.71
N LYS A 6 14.77 2.39 -8.55
CA LYS A 6 14.07 2.41 -7.27
C LYS A 6 13.44 1.04 -7.03
N LYS A 7 13.73 0.46 -5.90
CA LYS A 7 13.21 -0.84 -5.46
C LYS A 7 11.70 -0.75 -5.21
N ILE A 8 10.94 -1.73 -5.67
CA ILE A 8 9.48 -1.85 -5.50
C ILE A 8 9.20 -2.93 -4.47
N GLY A 9 8.41 -2.61 -3.45
CA GLY A 9 7.91 -3.60 -2.51
C GLY A 9 6.61 -4.24 -2.97
N ILE A 10 6.42 -5.51 -2.67
CA ILE A 10 5.18 -6.21 -2.93
C ILE A 10 4.81 -7.12 -1.77
N ALA A 11 3.53 -7.14 -1.39
CA ALA A 11 3.00 -7.94 -0.30
C ALA A 11 1.61 -8.48 -0.64
N ALA A 12 1.32 -9.69 -0.22
CA ALA A 12 -0.02 -10.28 -0.30
C ALA A 12 -0.24 -11.35 0.76
N ASP A 13 -1.49 -11.58 1.13
CA ASP A 13 -1.96 -12.78 1.81
C ASP A 13 -2.26 -13.93 0.82
N HIS A 14 -2.83 -15.02 1.33
CA HIS A 14 -3.27 -16.15 0.49
C HIS A 14 -4.24 -15.73 -0.61
N GLY A 15 -5.13 -14.76 -0.35
CA GLY A 15 -6.09 -14.26 -1.33
C GLY A 15 -5.42 -13.54 -2.50
N GLY A 16 -4.29 -12.87 -2.27
CA GLY A 16 -3.52 -12.16 -3.29
C GLY A 16 -2.31 -12.92 -3.85
N PHE A 17 -2.05 -14.13 -3.36
CA PHE A 17 -0.80 -14.86 -3.59
C PHE A 17 -0.46 -15.08 -5.06
N GLU A 18 -1.38 -15.59 -5.86
CA GLU A 18 -1.15 -15.88 -7.28
C GLU A 18 -0.95 -14.60 -8.09
N LEU A 19 -1.75 -13.55 -7.82
CA LEU A 19 -1.61 -12.27 -8.49
C LEU A 19 -0.25 -11.63 -8.14
N LYS A 20 0.18 -11.71 -6.88
CA LYS A 20 1.50 -11.24 -6.43
C LYS A 20 2.61 -11.92 -7.25
N HIS A 21 2.60 -13.23 -7.36
CA HIS A 21 3.61 -13.97 -8.11
C HIS A 21 3.62 -13.64 -9.60
N HIS A 22 2.45 -13.40 -10.19
CA HIS A 22 2.35 -12.93 -11.56
C HIS A 22 3.02 -11.54 -11.70
N LEU A 23 2.70 -10.60 -10.82
CA LEU A 23 3.25 -9.24 -10.86
C LEU A 23 4.76 -9.22 -10.61
N ILE A 24 5.28 -10.04 -9.71
CA ILE A 24 6.73 -10.18 -9.49
C ILE A 24 7.45 -10.57 -10.80
N LYS A 25 6.91 -11.55 -11.53
CA LYS A 25 7.49 -11.96 -12.83
C LYS A 25 7.47 -10.81 -13.84
N GLN A 26 6.37 -10.06 -13.92
CA GLN A 26 6.25 -8.90 -14.82
C GLN A 26 7.24 -7.80 -14.43
N LEU A 27 7.36 -7.47 -13.15
CA LEU A 27 8.29 -6.47 -12.65
C LEU A 27 9.74 -6.82 -13.00
N PHE A 28 10.17 -8.06 -12.75
CA PHE A 28 11.52 -8.52 -13.11
C PHE A 28 11.74 -8.48 -14.63
N ALA A 29 10.77 -8.92 -15.44
CA ALA A 29 10.86 -8.90 -16.89
C ALA A 29 11.02 -7.48 -17.45
N HIS A 30 10.53 -6.46 -16.74
CA HIS A 30 10.66 -5.04 -17.10
C HIS A 30 11.81 -4.33 -16.36
N GLY A 31 12.68 -5.11 -15.71
CA GLY A 31 13.93 -4.61 -15.13
C GLY A 31 13.78 -3.92 -13.77
N TYR A 32 12.65 -4.03 -13.06
CA TYR A 32 12.52 -3.51 -11.72
C TYR A 32 13.25 -4.37 -10.69
N GLU A 33 13.84 -3.74 -9.68
CA GLU A 33 14.28 -4.40 -8.46
C GLU A 33 13.06 -4.57 -7.55
N VAL A 34 12.81 -5.80 -7.09
CA VAL A 34 11.61 -6.13 -6.29
C VAL A 34 12.02 -6.70 -4.94
N GLU A 35 11.37 -6.24 -3.88
CA GLU A 35 11.42 -6.83 -2.55
C GLU A 35 10.08 -7.45 -2.21
N ASP A 36 10.07 -8.76 -1.99
CA ASP A 36 8.89 -9.53 -1.63
C ASP A 36 8.76 -9.61 -0.10
N TYR A 37 7.72 -8.98 0.43
CA TYR A 37 7.39 -8.97 1.88
C TYR A 37 6.48 -10.13 2.31
N GLY A 38 6.16 -11.06 1.41
CA GLY A 38 5.31 -12.23 1.70
C GLY A 38 3.90 -12.08 1.11
N ALA A 39 3.00 -13.08 1.31
CA ALA A 39 3.34 -14.41 1.84
C ALA A 39 4.31 -15.13 0.87
N HIS A 40 5.32 -15.78 1.41
CA HIS A 40 6.30 -16.53 0.60
C HIS A 40 5.82 -17.94 0.26
N GLN A 41 4.81 -18.43 0.99
CA GLN A 41 4.16 -19.72 0.77
C GLN A 41 2.65 -19.52 0.85
N TYR A 42 1.91 -20.26 0.02
CA TYR A 42 0.46 -20.25 0.09
C TYR A 42 -0.02 -20.94 1.37
N LYS A 43 -0.72 -20.18 2.22
CA LYS A 43 -1.30 -20.70 3.46
C LYS A 43 -2.69 -20.12 3.67
N ILE A 44 -3.73 -20.95 3.52
CA ILE A 44 -5.11 -20.51 3.76
C ILE A 44 -5.24 -19.95 5.18
N GLY A 45 -5.85 -18.77 5.27
CA GLY A 45 -6.14 -18.12 6.54
C GLY A 45 -4.96 -17.36 7.16
N ASP A 46 -3.91 -17.08 6.38
CA ASP A 46 -2.90 -16.11 6.80
C ASP A 46 -3.46 -14.68 6.74
N ASP A 47 -2.91 -13.80 7.52
CA ASP A 47 -3.42 -12.45 7.73
C ASP A 47 -2.64 -11.43 6.88
N TYR A 48 -3.35 -10.71 6.00
CA TYR A 48 -2.74 -9.67 5.14
C TYR A 48 -1.94 -8.60 5.93
N PRO A 49 -2.29 -8.22 7.17
CA PRO A 49 -1.51 -7.22 7.89
C PRO A 49 -0.07 -7.65 8.17
N ASP A 50 0.18 -8.95 8.35
CA ASP A 50 1.52 -9.49 8.64
C ASP A 50 2.51 -9.20 7.51
N PHE A 51 2.02 -9.05 6.29
CA PHE A 51 2.82 -8.78 5.08
C PHE A 51 2.77 -7.31 4.66
N VAL A 52 1.59 -6.70 4.75
CA VAL A 52 1.37 -5.31 4.30
C VAL A 52 2.04 -4.31 5.24
N VAL A 53 2.01 -4.51 6.56
CA VAL A 53 2.63 -3.58 7.52
C VAL A 53 4.15 -3.46 7.33
N PRO A 54 4.94 -4.55 7.22
CA PRO A 54 6.37 -4.44 6.93
C PRO A 54 6.67 -3.71 5.63
N MET A 55 5.96 -4.01 4.54
CA MET A 55 6.12 -3.31 3.26
C MET A 55 5.79 -1.82 3.37
N ALA A 56 4.69 -1.47 4.03
CA ALA A 56 4.27 -0.09 4.24
C ALA A 56 5.30 0.71 5.06
N LYS A 57 5.88 0.09 6.10
CA LYS A 57 6.98 0.68 6.87
C LYS A 57 8.22 0.92 6.01
N ALA A 58 8.57 0.01 5.12
CA ALA A 58 9.68 0.18 4.21
C ALA A 58 9.45 1.35 3.21
N VAL A 59 8.20 1.57 2.77
CA VAL A 59 7.83 2.78 2.00
C VAL A 59 8.06 4.04 2.83
N MET A 60 7.57 4.06 4.07
CA MET A 60 7.73 5.20 5.00
C MET A 60 9.22 5.51 5.25
N MET A 61 10.04 4.50 5.44
CA MET A 61 11.49 4.64 5.66
C MET A 61 12.30 4.93 4.38
N ASN A 62 11.64 5.02 3.22
CA ASN A 62 12.28 5.19 1.90
C ASN A 62 13.27 4.07 1.53
N GLU A 63 13.14 2.89 2.11
CA GLU A 63 13.90 1.67 1.75
C GLU A 63 13.45 1.13 0.40
N ILE A 64 12.15 1.25 0.11
CA ILE A 64 11.52 1.04 -1.19
C ILE A 64 10.82 2.32 -1.64
N SER A 65 10.71 2.50 -2.94
CA SER A 65 10.13 3.73 -3.49
C SER A 65 8.62 3.72 -3.56
N ARG A 66 8.03 2.55 -3.79
CA ARG A 66 6.59 2.32 -3.92
C ARG A 66 6.24 0.90 -3.49
N GLY A 67 5.01 0.71 -3.02
CA GLY A 67 4.48 -0.56 -2.58
C GLY A 67 3.30 -1.05 -3.42
N LEU A 68 3.19 -2.37 -3.58
CA LEU A 68 2.03 -3.07 -4.13
C LEU A 68 1.46 -3.98 -3.04
N ALA A 69 0.23 -3.74 -2.60
CA ALA A 69 -0.44 -4.53 -1.56
C ALA A 69 -1.65 -5.25 -2.14
N ILE A 70 -1.70 -6.57 -2.02
CA ILE A 70 -2.70 -7.39 -2.68
C ILE A 70 -3.38 -8.30 -1.63
N CYS A 71 -4.71 -8.40 -1.70
CA CYS A 71 -5.45 -9.42 -0.97
C CYS A 71 -6.65 -9.89 -1.83
N GLY A 72 -7.62 -10.55 -1.29
CA GLY A 72 -8.80 -10.98 -2.05
C GLY A 72 -9.56 -9.84 -2.71
N SER A 73 -9.93 -8.80 -1.94
CA SER A 73 -10.65 -7.61 -2.44
C SER A 73 -9.77 -6.37 -2.59
N GLY A 74 -8.58 -6.34 -1.98
CA GLY A 74 -7.72 -5.16 -1.89
C GLY A 74 -8.10 -4.18 -0.77
N VAL A 75 -9.31 -4.29 -0.21
CA VAL A 75 -9.83 -3.35 0.80
C VAL A 75 -9.05 -3.43 2.10
N GLY A 76 -8.88 -4.63 2.67
CA GLY A 76 -8.14 -4.83 3.91
C GLY A 76 -6.68 -4.40 3.80
N ALA A 77 -6.03 -4.73 2.69
CA ALA A 77 -4.67 -4.30 2.40
C ALA A 77 -4.55 -2.77 2.35
N CYS A 78 -5.53 -2.08 1.71
CA CYS A 78 -5.59 -0.63 1.62
C CYS A 78 -5.78 0.03 3.00
N ILE A 79 -6.73 -0.47 3.81
CA ILE A 79 -6.96 0.03 5.17
C ILE A 79 -5.69 -0.11 6.00
N THR A 80 -5.04 -1.29 5.96
CA THR A 80 -3.83 -1.58 6.73
C THR A 80 -2.67 -0.67 6.32
N ALA A 81 -2.41 -0.53 5.03
CA ALA A 81 -1.31 0.30 4.54
C ALA A 81 -1.44 1.75 5.00
N ASN A 82 -2.67 2.32 4.98
CA ASN A 82 -2.95 3.68 5.43
C ASN A 82 -2.88 3.89 6.96
N LYS A 83 -2.67 2.83 7.75
CA LYS A 83 -2.40 2.97 9.19
C LYS A 83 -0.90 3.21 9.49
N VAL A 84 -0.06 3.16 8.47
CA VAL A 84 1.37 3.47 8.61
C VAL A 84 1.61 4.93 8.19
N TYR A 85 2.18 5.72 9.09
CA TYR A 85 2.50 7.13 8.87
C TYR A 85 3.20 7.37 7.52
N GLY A 86 2.78 8.40 6.80
CA GLY A 86 3.37 8.79 5.51
C GLY A 86 3.01 7.87 4.34
N VAL A 87 2.21 6.82 4.55
CA VAL A 87 1.70 5.97 3.47
C VAL A 87 0.39 6.53 2.95
N ARG A 88 0.32 6.70 1.65
CA ARG A 88 -0.88 7.10 0.89
C ARG A 88 -1.23 5.97 -0.05
N ALA A 89 -2.05 5.06 0.47
CA ALA A 89 -2.50 3.88 -0.25
C ALA A 89 -3.91 4.08 -0.82
N ALA A 90 -4.14 3.62 -2.03
CA ALA A 90 -5.49 3.60 -2.60
C ALA A 90 -5.80 2.25 -3.26
N LEU A 91 -7.07 1.83 -3.12
CA LEU A 91 -7.63 0.70 -3.86
C LEU A 91 -7.89 1.15 -5.30
N ILE A 92 -7.17 0.56 -6.25
CA ILE A 92 -7.17 0.97 -7.65
C ILE A 92 -7.76 -0.12 -8.53
N THR A 93 -8.75 0.26 -9.34
CA THR A 93 -9.43 -0.64 -10.27
C THR A 93 -9.51 -0.07 -11.70
N ASP A 94 -9.00 1.14 -11.92
CA ASP A 94 -9.05 1.84 -13.20
C ASP A 94 -7.78 2.67 -13.46
N SER A 95 -7.54 2.96 -14.74
CA SER A 95 -6.35 3.65 -15.20
C SER A 95 -6.30 5.13 -14.81
N PHE A 96 -7.44 5.81 -14.73
CA PHE A 96 -7.48 7.22 -14.34
C PHE A 96 -7.01 7.39 -12.89
N SER A 97 -7.58 6.61 -11.96
CA SER A 97 -7.22 6.66 -10.53
C SER A 97 -5.77 6.20 -10.29
N ALA A 98 -5.27 5.22 -11.06
CA ALA A 98 -3.88 4.78 -10.98
C ALA A 98 -2.88 5.90 -11.32
N HIS A 99 -3.22 6.74 -12.27
CA HIS A 99 -2.40 7.86 -12.72
C HIS A 99 -2.58 9.09 -11.83
N GLN A 100 -3.82 9.56 -11.68
CA GLN A 100 -4.16 10.78 -10.97
C GLN A 100 -3.81 10.71 -9.47
N GLY A 101 -4.02 9.56 -8.82
CA GLY A 101 -3.65 9.39 -7.41
C GLY A 101 -2.16 9.60 -7.14
N VAL A 102 -1.28 9.29 -8.10
CA VAL A 102 0.15 9.63 -7.99
C VAL A 102 0.40 11.10 -8.29
N GLU A 103 -0.20 11.63 -9.36
CA GLU A 103 0.09 12.99 -9.81
C GLU A 103 -0.38 14.05 -8.83
N ASP A 104 -1.57 13.88 -8.25
CA ASP A 104 -2.21 14.88 -7.41
C ASP A 104 -2.05 14.60 -5.91
N ASP A 105 -2.08 13.30 -5.51
CA ASP A 105 -2.09 12.91 -4.10
C ASP A 105 -0.78 12.23 -3.65
N ASN A 106 0.21 12.16 -4.54
CA ASN A 106 1.50 11.52 -4.28
C ASN A 106 1.33 10.10 -3.70
N MET A 107 0.38 9.33 -4.24
CA MET A 107 0.12 7.95 -3.85
C MET A 107 1.40 7.12 -3.97
N ASN A 108 1.77 6.42 -2.89
CA ASN A 108 2.99 5.63 -2.82
C ASN A 108 2.76 4.12 -2.63
N VAL A 109 1.51 3.72 -2.38
CA VAL A 109 1.10 2.31 -2.35
C VAL A 109 -0.16 2.11 -3.19
N ILE A 110 -0.11 1.18 -4.15
CA ILE A 110 -1.29 0.72 -4.88
C ILE A 110 -1.83 -0.55 -4.23
N CYS A 111 -3.15 -0.60 -3.99
CA CYS A 111 -3.82 -1.78 -3.46
C CYS A 111 -4.75 -2.38 -4.52
N MET A 112 -4.76 -3.71 -4.63
CA MET A 112 -5.56 -4.44 -5.61
C MET A 112 -6.17 -5.70 -5.01
N GLY A 113 -7.35 -6.08 -5.53
CA GLY A 113 -8.03 -7.32 -5.18
C GLY A 113 -7.87 -8.37 -6.28
N SER A 114 -7.34 -9.54 -5.94
CA SER A 114 -7.16 -10.64 -6.91
C SER A 114 -8.48 -11.23 -7.44
N HIS A 115 -9.56 -11.10 -6.66
CA HIS A 115 -10.91 -11.50 -7.09
C HIS A 115 -11.63 -10.44 -7.92
N VAL A 116 -11.06 -9.24 -8.01
CA VAL A 116 -11.66 -8.07 -8.70
C VAL A 116 -10.88 -7.74 -9.96
N THR A 117 -9.56 -7.79 -9.90
CA THR A 117 -8.67 -7.33 -10.95
C THR A 117 -7.95 -8.50 -11.61
N GLY A 118 -8.26 -8.76 -12.89
CA GLY A 118 -7.56 -9.79 -13.66
C GLY A 118 -6.11 -9.43 -13.95
N TYR A 119 -5.28 -10.42 -14.24
CA TYR A 119 -3.81 -10.30 -14.37
C TYR A 119 -3.36 -9.23 -15.35
N THR A 120 -4.01 -9.14 -16.52
CA THR A 120 -3.67 -8.14 -17.54
C THR A 120 -3.94 -6.73 -17.05
N LEU A 121 -5.14 -6.48 -16.53
CA LEU A 121 -5.49 -5.18 -15.98
C LEU A 121 -4.60 -4.81 -14.78
N ALA A 122 -4.31 -5.76 -13.89
CA ALA A 122 -3.43 -5.52 -12.75
C ALA A 122 -2.04 -5.03 -13.20
N TRP A 123 -1.47 -5.66 -14.24
CA TRP A 123 -0.19 -5.25 -14.78
C TRP A 123 -0.25 -3.86 -15.42
N ASP A 124 -1.29 -3.56 -16.20
CA ASP A 124 -1.49 -2.24 -16.79
C ASP A 124 -1.58 -1.15 -15.72
N LEU A 125 -2.35 -1.38 -14.64
CA LEU A 125 -2.48 -0.46 -13.52
C LEU A 125 -1.14 -0.24 -12.80
N VAL A 126 -0.38 -1.31 -12.58
CA VAL A 126 0.97 -1.23 -11.98
C VAL A 126 1.89 -0.39 -12.84
N GLN A 127 1.92 -0.60 -14.16
CA GLN A 127 2.74 0.21 -15.06
C GLN A 127 2.37 1.70 -15.00
N ILE A 128 1.08 2.01 -15.03
CA ILE A 128 0.58 3.38 -14.92
C ILE A 128 1.03 4.00 -13.59
N PHE A 129 0.79 3.31 -12.48
CA PHE A 129 1.20 3.74 -11.15
C PHE A 129 2.71 4.00 -11.05
N LEU A 130 3.55 3.08 -11.58
CA LEU A 130 5.01 3.19 -11.47
C LEU A 130 5.59 4.29 -12.36
N ASN A 131 4.95 4.61 -13.50
CA ASN A 131 5.41 5.64 -14.44
C ASN A 131 4.91 7.05 -14.09
N ALA A 132 3.79 7.17 -13.36
CA ALA A 132 3.24 8.46 -12.94
C ALA A 132 4.19 9.18 -11.98
N LYS A 133 4.16 10.51 -11.98
CA LYS A 133 5.02 11.35 -11.13
C LYS A 133 4.18 12.43 -10.46
N PHE A 134 4.43 12.66 -9.19
CA PHE A 134 3.81 13.76 -8.46
C PHE A 134 4.16 15.08 -9.12
N LYS A 135 3.16 15.89 -9.43
CA LYS A 135 3.32 17.18 -10.12
C LYS A 135 3.80 18.28 -9.20
N GLY A 136 3.50 18.18 -7.89
CA GLY A 136 3.91 19.16 -6.90
C GLY A 136 3.24 20.53 -7.07
N GLU A 137 2.07 20.59 -7.71
CA GLU A 137 1.28 21.82 -7.81
C GLU A 137 0.87 22.32 -6.43
N GLU A 138 0.85 23.63 -6.22
CA GLU A 138 0.57 24.27 -4.93
C GLU A 138 -0.72 23.75 -4.28
N GLY A 139 -1.78 23.57 -5.08
CA GLY A 139 -3.05 23.05 -4.60
C GLY A 139 -2.96 21.59 -4.12
N ALA A 140 -2.16 20.75 -4.79
CA ALA A 140 -1.93 19.36 -4.41
C ALA A 140 -1.09 19.28 -3.13
N VAL A 141 0.01 20.01 -3.08
CA VAL A 141 0.89 20.10 -1.89
C VAL A 141 0.07 20.51 -0.66
N ARG A 142 -0.70 21.59 -0.75
CA ARG A 142 -1.54 22.08 0.36
C ARG A 142 -2.54 21.02 0.86
N ARG A 143 -3.12 20.20 -0.02
CA ARG A 143 -4.04 19.12 0.38
C ARG A 143 -3.31 17.98 1.08
N ILE A 144 -2.15 17.58 0.56
CA ILE A 144 -1.32 16.54 1.18
C ILE A 144 -0.83 17.00 2.56
N ASP A 145 -0.40 18.24 2.72
CA ASP A 145 0.04 18.79 4.00
C ASP A 145 -1.07 18.70 5.07
N LYS A 146 -2.34 18.93 4.70
CA LYS A 146 -3.46 18.78 5.61
C LYS A 146 -3.69 17.32 6.02
N VAL A 147 -3.48 16.36 5.12
CA VAL A 147 -3.57 14.92 5.44
C VAL A 147 -2.43 14.54 6.40
N MET A 148 -1.21 15.02 6.13
CA MET A 148 -0.06 14.77 7.00
C MET A 148 -0.23 15.40 8.40
N GLN A 149 -0.88 16.55 8.51
CA GLN A 149 -1.23 17.12 9.82
C GLN A 149 -2.13 16.22 10.64
N MET A 150 -3.16 15.61 10.03
CA MET A 150 -4.04 14.66 10.72
C MET A 150 -3.28 13.43 11.27
N GLU A 151 -2.23 12.98 10.59
CA GLU A 151 -1.39 11.89 11.09
C GLU A 151 -0.62 12.30 12.35
N ASN A 152 -0.09 13.54 12.39
CA ASN A 152 0.62 14.08 13.56
C ASN A 152 -0.30 14.33 14.75
N ASP A 153 -1.49 14.91 14.52
CA ASP A 153 -2.46 15.20 15.58
C ASP A 153 -2.95 13.90 16.26
N ASN A 154 -3.16 12.84 15.47
CA ASN A 154 -3.55 11.53 16.00
C ASN A 154 -2.47 10.88 16.88
N ASP A 155 -1.19 11.11 16.62
CA ASP A 155 -0.11 10.61 17.46
C ASP A 155 -0.08 11.32 18.83
N GLU A 156 -0.35 12.60 18.88
CA GLU A 156 -0.45 13.35 20.15
C GLU A 156 -1.70 12.94 20.97
N GLU A 157 -2.86 12.79 20.33
CA GLU A 157 -4.10 12.37 21.03
C GLU A 157 -4.06 10.91 21.47
N ASN A 158 -3.47 9.99 20.69
CA ASN A 158 -3.33 8.58 21.08
C ASN A 158 -2.45 8.39 22.32
N HIS A 159 -1.46 9.24 22.57
CA HIS A 159 -0.73 9.23 23.83
C HIS A 159 -1.61 9.53 25.05
N TYR A 160 -2.68 10.33 24.89
CA TYR A 160 -3.67 10.59 25.95
C TYR A 160 -4.67 9.45 26.13
N HIS A 161 -5.12 8.79 25.04
CA HIS A 161 -6.13 7.73 25.12
C HIS A 161 -5.61 6.36 25.55
N ILE A 162 -4.36 6.01 25.24
CA ILE A 162 -3.73 4.75 25.71
C ILE A 162 -3.63 4.71 27.26
N GLY A 163 -3.61 5.86 27.92
CA GLY A 163 -3.67 5.97 29.37
C GLY A 163 -5.06 5.64 29.99
N MET A 164 -6.15 5.79 29.23
CA MET A 164 -7.52 5.62 29.72
C MET A 164 -8.19 4.27 29.37
N LEU A 165 -7.64 3.51 28.40
CA LEU A 165 -8.26 2.27 27.90
C LEU A 165 -7.66 0.99 28.51
N LYS A 166 -7.02 1.07 29.69
CA LYS A 166 -6.45 -0.12 30.35
C LYS A 166 -7.48 -1.09 30.93
N ASP A 167 -8.77 -0.76 30.99
CA ASP A 167 -9.75 -1.53 31.74
C ASP A 167 -11.00 -1.99 30.97
N GLU A 168 -11.10 -1.81 29.64
CA GLU A 168 -12.22 -2.41 28.89
C GLU A 168 -11.76 -3.18 27.66
N PRO A 169 -12.12 -4.48 27.51
CA PRO A 169 -11.83 -5.23 26.31
C PRO A 169 -12.72 -4.74 25.17
N CYS A 170 -12.12 -4.14 24.15
CA CYS A 170 -12.78 -3.87 22.89
C CYS A 170 -13.15 -5.20 22.21
N TYR A 171 -14.44 -5.51 22.14
CA TYR A 171 -15.09 -6.69 21.59
C TYR A 171 -15.52 -7.76 22.63
N GLY A 172 -16.60 -7.48 23.32
CA GLY A 172 -17.47 -8.46 23.94
C GLY A 172 -18.82 -8.50 23.22
N GLY A 173 -18.88 -8.95 22.01
CA GLY A 173 -20.10 -9.26 21.27
C GLY A 173 -20.10 -10.71 20.88
N LYS A 174 -20.83 -11.55 21.64
CA LYS A 174 -21.21 -12.90 21.20
C LYS A 174 -22.16 -12.76 20.01
N LEU A 175 -21.82 -13.40 18.88
CA LEU A 175 -22.77 -13.86 17.87
C LEU A 175 -23.43 -15.14 18.34
#